data_895de5a6921f3fd793a49055de803da1
#
_entry.id   895de5a6921f3fd793a49055de803da1
#
_cell.length_a   1.000
_cell.length_b   1.000
_cell.length_c   1.000
_cell.angle_alpha   90.00
_cell.angle_beta   90.00
_cell.angle_gamma   90.00
#
_symmetry.space_group_name_H-M   'P 1'
#
loop_
_entity.id
_entity.type
_entity.pdbx_description
1 polymer ?
#
loop_
_entity_poly.entity_id
_entity_poly.type
_entity_poly.pdbx_seq_one_letter_code
_entity_poly.pdbx_strand_id
1 'polypeptide(L)'
;RYNSGNDEKMTHAGTTVGLGSNVALRLEGLKRDANDYIAPNYFHDHDGELEKEKRVGNTFSESENVNVGLSWIGERGFAGVSYSNRQDKYGLPGHSHEYESCHPHGDHLHCGGDDHSGHDHSGHDHDEDHAHENGPWIDMKTERYDFRSELNEPFAGFKKLRAQASYTDYQHDEIEG
;
A
#
# COMPACT_ATOMS: atom_id res chain seq x y z
N ARG A 1 -9.80 12.79 8.59
CA ARG A 1 -8.92 13.70 7.85
C ARG A 1 -9.26 13.65 6.36
N TYR A 2 -9.18 14.78 5.68
CA TYR A 2 -9.32 14.91 4.24
C TYR A 2 -8.12 15.69 3.66
N ASN A 3 -7.65 15.26 2.49
CA ASN A 3 -6.59 15.95 1.73
C ASN A 3 -7.05 16.13 0.28
N SER A 4 -7.11 17.38 -0.19
CA SER A 4 -7.60 17.71 -1.54
C SER A 4 -6.59 17.45 -2.67
N GLY A 5 -5.33 17.15 -2.35
CA GLY A 5 -4.29 16.86 -3.36
C GLY A 5 -4.49 15.52 -4.08
N ASN A 6 -5.18 14.60 -3.44
CA ASN A 6 -5.50 13.27 -3.95
C ASN A 6 -6.87 12.77 -3.49
N ASP A 7 -7.75 13.68 -3.08
CA ASP A 7 -9.07 13.38 -2.52
C ASP A 7 -9.04 12.34 -1.38
N GLU A 8 -7.93 12.31 -0.63
CA GLU A 8 -7.72 11.35 0.45
C GLU A 8 -8.75 11.54 1.56
N LYS A 9 -9.38 10.44 1.92
CA LYS A 9 -10.27 10.32 3.08
C LYS A 9 -9.67 9.32 4.04
N MET A 10 -9.45 9.74 5.28
CA MET A 10 -8.91 8.87 6.32
C MET A 10 -9.82 8.93 7.54
N THR A 11 -10.24 7.77 8.01
CA THR A 11 -10.98 7.57 9.25
C THR A 11 -10.17 6.68 10.18
N HIS A 12 -10.00 7.12 11.41
CA HIS A 12 -9.36 6.32 12.46
C HIS A 12 -10.22 6.40 13.72
N ALA A 13 -10.43 5.26 14.34
CA ALA A 13 -11.13 5.15 15.61
C ALA A 13 -10.44 4.11 16.49
N GLY A 14 -10.43 4.37 17.78
CA GLY A 14 -9.88 3.43 18.75
C GLY A 14 -10.44 3.63 20.13
N THR A 15 -10.45 2.56 20.90
CA THR A 15 -10.89 2.59 22.30
C THR A 15 -10.07 1.62 23.15
N THR A 16 -9.98 1.94 24.44
CA THR A 16 -9.41 1.03 25.42
C THR A 16 -10.43 0.85 26.55
N VAL A 17 -10.75 -0.38 26.83
CA VAL A 17 -11.75 -0.75 27.84
C VAL A 17 -11.09 -1.58 28.93
N GLY A 18 -11.29 -1.19 30.19
CA GLY A 18 -10.90 -2.00 31.34
C GLY A 18 -11.85 -3.19 31.53
N LEU A 19 -11.30 -4.38 31.58
CA LEU A 19 -12.02 -5.63 31.85
C LEU A 19 -11.71 -6.08 33.30
N GLY A 20 -12.23 -5.35 34.27
CA GLY A 20 -11.90 -5.54 35.69
C GLY A 20 -10.73 -4.67 36.15
N SER A 21 -10.09 -5.02 37.26
CA SER A 21 -9.08 -4.21 37.92
C SER A 21 -7.70 -4.26 37.24
N ASN A 22 -7.41 -5.29 36.47
CA ASN A 22 -6.05 -5.58 36.03
C ASN A 22 -5.94 -5.88 34.51
N VAL A 23 -7.06 -5.91 33.79
CA VAL A 23 -7.06 -6.26 32.35
C VAL A 23 -7.60 -5.11 31.53
N ALA A 24 -6.93 -4.80 30.42
CA ALA A 24 -7.37 -3.81 29.45
C ALA A 24 -7.43 -4.43 28.05
N LEU A 25 -8.53 -4.17 27.36
CA LEU A 25 -8.73 -4.49 25.94
C LEU A 25 -8.60 -3.19 25.12
N ARG A 26 -7.77 -3.22 24.10
CA ARG A 26 -7.61 -2.14 23.13
C ARG A 26 -8.11 -2.58 21.76
N LEU A 27 -8.91 -1.75 21.14
CA LEU A 27 -9.41 -1.94 19.78
C LEU A 27 -9.10 -0.66 18.99
N GLU A 28 -8.55 -0.83 17.79
CA GLU A 28 -8.29 0.28 16.85
C GLU A 28 -8.63 -0.15 15.44
N GLY A 29 -9.15 0.79 14.66
CA GLY A 29 -9.39 0.62 13.24
C GLY A 29 -9.01 1.89 12.47
N LEU A 30 -8.43 1.69 11.29
CA LEU A 30 -8.10 2.76 10.36
C LEU A 30 -8.54 2.32 8.97
N LYS A 31 -9.17 3.26 8.26
CA LYS A 31 -9.44 3.15 6.83
C LYS A 31 -8.98 4.43 6.15
N ARG A 32 -8.26 4.27 5.05
CA ARG A 32 -7.76 5.36 4.22
C ARG A 32 -8.01 5.00 2.76
N ASP A 33 -8.59 5.94 2.04
CA ASP A 33 -8.81 5.86 0.60
C ASP A 33 -8.24 7.13 -0.02
N ALA A 34 -7.41 7.00 -1.03
CA ALA A 34 -6.81 8.09 -1.77
C ALA A 34 -6.85 7.79 -3.27
N ASN A 35 -7.33 8.76 -4.04
CA ASN A 35 -7.28 8.74 -5.50
C ASN A 35 -5.89 9.17 -5.99
N ASP A 36 -5.72 9.15 -7.30
CA ASP A 36 -4.52 9.65 -7.96
C ASP A 36 -4.21 11.09 -7.54
N TYR A 37 -2.93 11.36 -7.27
CA TYR A 37 -2.52 12.68 -6.81
C TYR A 37 -2.45 13.71 -7.94
N ILE A 38 -2.73 14.96 -7.58
CA ILE A 38 -2.69 16.10 -8.50
C ILE A 38 -1.25 16.61 -8.63
N ALA A 39 -0.74 16.65 -9.87
CA ALA A 39 0.54 17.25 -10.20
C ALA A 39 0.32 18.51 -11.07
N PRO A 40 0.76 19.70 -10.65
CA PRO A 40 0.43 20.95 -11.35
C PRO A 40 0.95 21.05 -12.78
N ASN A 41 2.00 20.33 -13.13
CA ASN A 41 2.67 20.35 -14.44
C ASN A 41 3.05 18.94 -14.88
N TYR A 42 2.11 18.02 -14.81
CA TYR A 42 2.29 16.68 -15.33
C TYR A 42 1.94 16.66 -16.82
N PHE A 43 2.83 16.08 -17.63
CA PHE A 43 2.63 15.86 -19.05
C PHE A 43 2.79 14.38 -19.31
N HIS A 44 1.81 13.80 -19.96
CA HIS A 44 1.81 12.43 -20.43
C HIS A 44 1.98 12.40 -21.93
N ASP A 45 2.80 11.47 -22.43
CA ASP A 45 2.97 11.25 -23.87
C ASP A 45 1.88 10.27 -24.31
N HIS A 46 1.03 10.71 -25.19
CA HIS A 46 0.00 9.88 -25.81
C HIS A 46 0.23 9.94 -27.33
N ASP A 47 0.68 8.82 -27.91
CA ASP A 47 0.96 8.69 -29.34
C ASP A 47 1.95 9.74 -29.92
N GLY A 48 2.93 10.17 -29.13
CA GLY A 48 3.92 11.19 -29.51
C GLY A 48 3.46 12.64 -29.34
N GLU A 49 2.28 12.86 -28.74
CA GLU A 49 1.78 14.17 -28.34
C GLU A 49 1.79 14.32 -26.82
N LEU A 50 2.47 15.37 -26.31
CA LEU A 50 2.50 15.65 -24.89
C LEU A 50 1.21 16.35 -24.45
N GLU A 51 0.37 15.62 -23.78
CA GLU A 51 -0.84 16.16 -23.18
C GLU A 51 -0.62 16.56 -21.72
N LYS A 52 -1.21 17.69 -21.33
CA LYS A 52 -1.13 18.18 -19.95
C LYS A 52 -2.24 17.57 -19.13
N GLU A 53 -1.87 16.68 -18.22
CA GLU A 53 -2.78 16.10 -17.26
C GLU A 53 -2.73 16.79 -15.89
N LYS A 54 -3.82 16.68 -15.15
CA LYS A 54 -3.91 17.22 -13.79
C LYS A 54 -3.57 16.18 -12.73
N ARG A 55 -3.68 14.89 -13.07
CA ARG A 55 -3.44 13.77 -12.16
C ARG A 55 -2.40 12.84 -12.75
N VAL A 56 -1.56 12.32 -11.90
CA VAL A 56 -0.64 11.23 -12.27
C VAL A 56 -1.41 9.93 -12.12
N GLY A 57 -1.66 9.27 -13.25
CA GLY A 57 -2.40 8.01 -13.29
C GLY A 57 -1.74 6.92 -12.46
N ASN A 58 -2.56 6.01 -11.97
CA ASN A 58 -2.17 4.85 -11.19
C ASN A 58 -1.34 5.16 -9.93
N THR A 59 -1.71 6.22 -9.21
CA THR A 59 -1.13 6.61 -7.93
C THR A 59 -2.11 6.51 -6.77
N PHE A 60 -3.23 5.82 -6.99
CA PHE A 60 -4.22 5.54 -5.95
C PHE A 60 -3.62 4.73 -4.79
N SER A 61 -4.23 4.85 -3.62
CA SER A 61 -3.80 4.09 -2.44
C SER A 61 -4.97 3.88 -1.49
N GLU A 62 -5.18 2.63 -1.12
CA GLU A 62 -6.16 2.21 -0.12
C GLU A 62 -5.43 1.52 1.03
N SER A 63 -5.85 1.77 2.26
CA SER A 63 -5.29 1.11 3.44
C SER A 63 -6.37 0.81 4.45
N GLU A 64 -6.41 -0.41 4.91
CA GLU A 64 -7.23 -0.82 6.04
C GLU A 64 -6.33 -1.45 7.12
N ASN A 65 -6.57 -1.08 8.37
CA ASN A 65 -5.84 -1.65 9.51
C ASN A 65 -6.78 -1.87 10.69
N VAL A 66 -6.70 -3.05 11.29
CA VAL A 66 -7.40 -3.40 12.51
C VAL A 66 -6.39 -3.92 13.52
N ASN A 67 -6.42 -3.36 14.72
CA ASN A 67 -5.57 -3.78 15.83
C ASN A 67 -6.43 -4.19 17.03
N VAL A 68 -6.10 -5.33 17.62
CA VAL A 68 -6.70 -5.82 18.87
C VAL A 68 -5.58 -6.12 19.84
N GLY A 69 -5.66 -5.59 21.05
CA GLY A 69 -4.66 -5.81 22.09
C GLY A 69 -5.30 -6.15 23.42
N LEU A 70 -4.74 -7.11 24.13
CA LEU A 70 -5.12 -7.48 25.48
C LEU A 70 -3.91 -7.34 26.40
N SER A 71 -4.08 -6.61 27.49
CA SER A 71 -3.00 -6.37 28.46
C SER A 71 -3.46 -6.71 29.87
N TRP A 72 -2.62 -7.41 30.59
CA TRP A 72 -2.72 -7.55 32.03
C TRP A 72 -1.72 -6.62 32.71
N ILE A 73 -2.18 -5.86 33.70
CA ILE A 73 -1.41 -4.84 34.41
C ILE A 73 -1.43 -5.18 35.90
N GLY A 74 -0.29 -5.53 36.43
CA GLY A 74 -0.12 -5.83 37.84
C GLY A 74 0.73 -4.78 38.57
N GLU A 75 0.82 -4.89 39.89
CA GLU A 75 1.62 -3.94 40.72
C GLU A 75 3.09 -3.91 40.34
N ARG A 76 3.65 -5.03 39.89
CA ARG A 76 5.07 -5.17 39.57
C ARG A 76 5.39 -5.16 38.09
N GLY A 77 4.40 -4.97 37.22
CA GLY A 77 4.64 -4.94 35.78
C GLY A 77 3.39 -5.21 34.95
N PHE A 78 3.61 -5.52 33.67
CA PHE A 78 2.54 -5.84 32.74
C PHE A 78 2.94 -6.97 31.79
N ALA A 79 1.97 -7.61 31.22
CA ALA A 79 2.12 -8.48 30.06
C ALA A 79 0.96 -8.22 29.08
N GLY A 80 1.25 -8.23 27.79
CA GLY A 80 0.24 -7.97 26.78
C GLY A 80 0.54 -8.69 25.48
N VAL A 81 -0.54 -9.01 24.78
CA VAL A 81 -0.52 -9.55 23.43
C VAL A 81 -1.33 -8.64 22.53
N SER A 82 -0.93 -8.52 21.27
CA SER A 82 -1.71 -7.82 20.28
C SER A 82 -1.65 -8.53 18.92
N TYR A 83 -2.74 -8.39 18.19
CA TYR A 83 -2.89 -8.80 16.80
C TYR A 83 -3.19 -7.59 15.96
N SER A 84 -2.52 -7.49 14.81
CA SER A 84 -2.73 -6.46 13.80
C SER A 84 -2.92 -7.14 12.44
N ASN A 85 -3.96 -6.72 11.74
CA ASN A 85 -4.19 -7.07 10.33
C ASN A 85 -4.21 -5.78 9.53
N ARG A 86 -3.33 -5.71 8.54
CA ARG A 86 -3.20 -4.57 7.64
C ARG A 86 -3.30 -5.04 6.19
N GLN A 87 -4.10 -4.34 5.42
CA GLN A 87 -4.25 -4.53 3.99
C GLN A 87 -4.02 -3.20 3.29
N ASP A 88 -3.12 -3.19 2.31
CA ASP A 88 -2.80 -2.02 1.51
C ASP A 88 -2.91 -2.39 0.03
N LYS A 89 -3.57 -1.49 -0.73
CA LYS A 89 -3.60 -1.56 -2.19
C LYS A 89 -3.09 -0.24 -2.74
N TYR A 90 -2.21 -0.30 -3.73
CA TYR A 90 -1.71 0.91 -4.35
C TYR A 90 -1.24 0.66 -5.78
N GLY A 91 -1.45 1.65 -6.64
CA GLY A 91 -1.00 1.62 -8.01
C GLY A 91 0.50 1.87 -8.14
N LEU A 92 1.07 1.39 -9.24
CA LEU A 92 2.48 1.58 -9.62
C LEU A 92 2.54 2.56 -10.81
N PRO A 93 2.74 3.85 -10.57
CA PRO A 93 2.83 4.84 -11.66
C PRO A 93 4.10 4.62 -12.49
N GLY A 94 3.99 4.86 -13.80
CA GLY A 94 5.13 4.78 -14.71
C GLY A 94 5.55 3.36 -15.11
N HIS A 95 4.80 2.35 -14.74
CA HIS A 95 4.95 1.00 -15.26
C HIS A 95 4.08 0.89 -16.51
N SER A 96 4.56 1.39 -17.64
CA SER A 96 3.94 1.16 -18.94
C SER A 96 4.76 0.14 -19.69
N HIS A 97 4.10 -0.82 -20.32
CA HIS A 97 4.72 -1.79 -21.23
C HIS A 97 5.29 -1.13 -22.50
N GLU A 98 5.06 0.16 -22.67
CA GLU A 98 5.56 0.95 -23.82
C GLU A 98 7.08 0.85 -24.04
N TYR A 99 7.84 0.57 -22.97
CA TYR A 99 9.30 0.49 -23.04
C TYR A 99 9.87 -0.94 -23.03
N GLU A 100 9.03 -1.98 -22.91
CA GLU A 100 9.50 -3.37 -22.90
C GLU A 100 10.11 -3.79 -24.23
N SER A 101 9.68 -3.21 -25.33
CA SER A 101 10.24 -3.42 -26.68
C SER A 101 11.33 -2.42 -27.05
N CYS A 102 11.75 -1.58 -26.09
CA CYS A 102 12.75 -0.56 -26.33
C CYS A 102 14.18 -1.07 -26.04
N HIS A 103 15.11 -0.83 -26.97
CA HIS A 103 16.54 -1.13 -26.78
C HIS A 103 17.39 0.08 -27.21
N PRO A 104 18.52 0.35 -26.51
CA PRO A 104 19.38 1.46 -26.87
C PRO A 104 20.12 1.16 -28.16
N HIS A 105 20.06 2.07 -29.11
CA HIS A 105 20.80 2.01 -30.37
C HIS A 105 21.60 3.31 -30.56
N GLY A 106 22.86 3.31 -30.16
CA GLY A 106 23.71 4.51 -30.19
C GLY A 106 23.28 5.51 -29.12
N ASP A 107 22.88 6.71 -29.55
CA ASP A 107 22.39 7.82 -28.72
C ASP A 107 20.85 7.93 -28.71
N HIS A 108 20.15 6.93 -29.28
CA HIS A 108 18.70 6.89 -29.37
C HIS A 108 18.12 5.64 -28.73
N LEU A 109 16.93 5.76 -28.14
CA LEU A 109 16.12 4.64 -27.71
C LEU A 109 15.23 4.20 -28.88
N HIS A 110 15.38 2.97 -29.33
CA HIS A 110 14.55 2.39 -30.39
C HIS A 110 13.45 1.55 -29.75
N CYS A 111 12.19 1.97 -29.93
CA CYS A 111 11.01 1.27 -29.41
C CYS A 111 10.18 0.82 -30.61
N GLY A 112 9.84 -0.46 -30.69
CA GLY A 112 9.01 -1.02 -31.75
C GLY A 112 9.54 -2.35 -32.25
N GLY A 113 8.65 -3.29 -32.44
CA GLY A 113 8.95 -4.59 -33.05
C GLY A 113 9.30 -4.44 -34.53
N ASP A 114 10.16 -5.33 -34.98
CA ASP A 114 10.73 -5.40 -36.33
C ASP A 114 9.75 -5.08 -37.46
N ASP A 115 10.08 -4.04 -38.23
CA ASP A 115 9.50 -3.77 -39.53
C ASP A 115 9.84 -4.95 -40.48
N HIS A 116 8.99 -5.94 -40.52
CA HIS A 116 8.91 -6.83 -41.69
C HIS A 116 7.92 -6.26 -42.73
N SER A 117 8.51 -5.68 -43.72
CA SER A 117 7.95 -5.26 -45.00
C SER A 117 6.71 -6.05 -45.47
N GLY A 118 5.64 -5.31 -45.72
CA GLY A 118 4.72 -5.56 -46.81
C GLY A 118 3.63 -6.57 -46.59
N HIS A 119 2.46 -6.10 -46.12
CA HIS A 119 1.18 -6.55 -46.65
C HIS A 119 0.12 -5.48 -46.40
N ASP A 120 -0.38 -4.94 -47.54
CA ASP A 120 -1.61 -4.17 -47.63
C ASP A 120 -2.77 -5.00 -47.04
N HIS A 121 -3.41 -4.50 -45.97
CA HIS A 121 -4.78 -4.89 -45.63
C HIS A 121 -5.59 -3.66 -45.27
N SER A 122 -6.41 -3.32 -46.22
CA SER A 122 -7.54 -2.40 -46.13
C SER A 122 -8.45 -2.70 -44.93
N GLY A 123 -8.75 -1.65 -44.19
CA GLY A 123 -10.04 -1.41 -43.55
C GLY A 123 -10.49 -2.40 -42.48
N HIS A 124 -10.21 -2.07 -41.25
CA HIS A 124 -11.13 -2.39 -40.14
C HIS A 124 -11.18 -1.17 -39.24
N ASP A 125 -12.31 -0.48 -39.30
CA ASP A 125 -12.73 0.43 -38.23
C ASP A 125 -12.94 -0.44 -36.99
N HIS A 126 -12.00 -0.37 -36.06
CA HIS A 126 -12.20 -0.79 -34.69
C HIS A 126 -12.35 0.47 -33.85
N ASP A 127 -13.61 0.86 -33.67
CA ASP A 127 -14.01 1.60 -32.48
C ASP A 127 -13.79 0.65 -31.29
N GLU A 128 -12.56 0.47 -30.87
CA GLU A 128 -12.26 -0.12 -29.59
C GLU A 128 -12.30 1.02 -28.59
N ASP A 129 -13.37 1.04 -27.78
CA ASP A 129 -13.38 1.66 -26.47
C ASP A 129 -12.11 1.20 -25.75
N HIS A 130 -11.05 2.02 -25.78
CA HIS A 130 -9.91 1.87 -24.89
C HIS A 130 -10.44 2.11 -23.47
N ALA A 131 -11.01 1.05 -22.89
CA ALA A 131 -11.12 0.95 -21.47
C ALA A 131 -9.71 1.24 -20.93
N HIS A 132 -9.56 2.29 -20.16
CA HIS A 132 -8.34 2.61 -19.45
C HIS A 132 -7.88 1.34 -18.71
N GLU A 133 -6.93 0.63 -19.28
CA GLU A 133 -6.30 -0.49 -18.61
C GLU A 133 -5.75 0.09 -17.31
N ASN A 134 -6.30 -0.36 -16.20
CA ASN A 134 -5.78 -0.01 -14.91
C ASN A 134 -4.35 -0.53 -14.88
N GLY A 135 -3.37 0.38 -14.82
CA GLY A 135 -1.97 -0.02 -14.74
C GLY A 135 -1.73 -0.98 -13.57
N PRO A 136 -0.55 -1.60 -13.49
CA PRO A 136 -0.23 -2.60 -12.48
C PRO A 136 -0.36 -2.03 -11.06
N TRP A 137 -0.81 -2.85 -10.14
CA TRP A 137 -1.02 -2.48 -8.75
C TRP A 137 -0.62 -3.59 -7.79
N ILE A 138 -0.36 -3.23 -6.56
CA ILE A 138 0.03 -4.15 -5.50
C ILE A 138 -1.12 -4.33 -4.50
N ASP A 139 -1.43 -5.58 -4.16
CA ASP A 139 -2.24 -5.97 -3.01
C ASP A 139 -1.32 -6.57 -1.95
N MET A 140 -1.25 -5.92 -0.80
CA MET A 140 -0.37 -6.30 0.29
C MET A 140 -1.18 -6.61 1.54
N LYS A 141 -0.91 -7.76 2.14
CA LYS A 141 -1.52 -8.18 3.40
C LYS A 141 -0.45 -8.48 4.43
N THR A 142 -0.61 -7.93 5.62
CA THR A 142 0.29 -8.18 6.75
C THR A 142 -0.50 -8.56 7.99
N GLU A 143 -0.21 -9.71 8.54
CA GLU A 143 -0.71 -10.14 9.85
C GLU A 143 0.44 -10.17 10.84
N ARG A 144 0.23 -9.55 11.99
CA ARG A 144 1.29 -9.44 13.00
C ARG A 144 0.77 -9.74 14.38
N TYR A 145 1.53 -10.54 15.11
CA TYR A 145 1.33 -10.88 16.49
C TYR A 145 2.48 -10.34 17.32
N ASP A 146 2.17 -9.59 18.36
CA ASP A 146 3.18 -9.04 19.26
C ASP A 146 2.90 -9.52 20.70
N PHE A 147 3.97 -9.83 21.41
CA PHE A 147 3.99 -10.05 22.84
C PHE A 147 4.95 -9.05 23.48
N ARG A 148 4.53 -8.43 24.57
CA ARG A 148 5.38 -7.56 25.39
C ARG A 148 5.12 -7.79 26.87
N SER A 149 6.19 -7.83 27.65
CA SER A 149 6.08 -7.88 29.11
C SER A 149 7.20 -7.11 29.77
N GLU A 150 6.91 -6.59 30.95
CA GLU A 150 7.83 -5.95 31.84
C GLU A 150 7.53 -6.37 33.28
N LEU A 151 8.56 -6.78 34.02
CA LEU A 151 8.47 -7.10 35.41
C LEU A 151 9.53 -6.33 36.19
N ASN A 152 9.10 -5.53 37.14
CA ASN A 152 9.96 -4.77 38.01
C ASN A 152 10.40 -5.62 39.20
N GLU A 153 11.66 -5.54 39.57
CA GLU A 153 12.27 -6.26 40.69
C GLU A 153 11.96 -7.76 40.68
N PRO A 154 12.26 -8.49 39.55
CA PRO A 154 11.88 -9.91 39.40
C PRO A 154 12.54 -10.79 40.46
N PHE A 155 13.78 -10.50 40.82
CA PHE A 155 14.57 -11.19 41.85
C PHE A 155 15.72 -10.30 42.34
N ALA A 156 16.36 -10.70 43.43
CA ALA A 156 17.43 -9.92 44.05
C ALA A 156 18.57 -9.60 43.09
N GLY A 157 18.94 -8.32 43.02
CA GLY A 157 19.98 -7.80 42.14
C GLY A 157 19.49 -7.33 40.75
N PHE A 158 18.26 -7.59 40.38
CA PHE A 158 17.68 -7.15 39.10
C PHE A 158 16.57 -6.14 39.33
N LYS A 159 16.69 -4.98 38.69
CA LYS A 159 15.68 -3.91 38.81
C LYS A 159 14.50 -4.13 37.87
N LYS A 160 14.77 -4.73 36.71
CA LYS A 160 13.76 -4.85 35.66
C LYS A 160 14.09 -5.99 34.69
N LEU A 161 13.07 -6.76 34.33
CA LEU A 161 13.10 -7.73 33.25
C LEU A 161 12.08 -7.31 32.19
N ARG A 162 12.52 -7.33 30.94
CA ARG A 162 11.63 -7.10 29.76
C ARG A 162 11.76 -8.28 28.82
N ALA A 163 10.61 -8.69 28.28
CA ALA A 163 10.56 -9.63 27.19
C ALA A 163 9.64 -9.10 26.09
N GLN A 164 10.03 -9.32 24.86
CA GLN A 164 9.21 -9.01 23.68
C GLN A 164 9.47 -10.04 22.60
N ALA A 165 8.42 -10.39 21.89
CA ALA A 165 8.47 -11.27 20.72
C ALA A 165 7.45 -10.75 19.71
N SER A 166 7.76 -10.91 18.42
CA SER A 166 6.82 -10.62 17.35
C SER A 166 6.94 -11.67 16.26
N TYR A 167 5.81 -11.98 15.67
CA TYR A 167 5.69 -12.80 14.48
C TYR A 167 4.91 -12.01 13.42
N THR A 168 5.40 -11.99 12.21
CA THR A 168 4.75 -11.29 11.09
C THR A 168 4.65 -12.27 9.92
N ASP A 169 3.44 -12.39 9.40
CA ASP A 169 3.14 -13.03 8.14
C ASP A 169 2.87 -11.93 7.11
N TYR A 170 3.54 -11.99 5.98
CA TYR A 170 3.51 -10.96 4.95
C TYR A 170 3.30 -11.62 3.59
N GLN A 171 2.33 -11.13 2.87
CA GLN A 171 2.02 -11.52 1.50
C GLN A 171 1.85 -10.25 0.67
N HIS A 172 2.37 -10.24 -0.55
CA HIS A 172 1.99 -9.26 -1.54
C HIS A 172 1.84 -9.93 -2.91
N ASP A 173 0.90 -9.45 -3.65
CA ASP A 173 0.64 -9.84 -5.03
C ASP A 173 0.76 -8.59 -5.90
N GLU A 174 1.56 -8.68 -6.95
CA GLU A 174 1.63 -7.71 -8.03
C GLU A 174 0.67 -8.16 -9.12
N ILE A 175 -0.25 -7.31 -9.50
CA ILE A 175 -1.32 -7.61 -10.44
C ILE A 175 -1.10 -6.69 -11.64
N GLU A 176 -0.82 -7.31 -12.77
CA GLU A 176 -0.77 -6.62 -14.06
C GLU A 176 -2.19 -6.24 -14.49
N GLY A 177 -2.34 -5.01 -15.00
CA GLY A 177 -3.64 -4.49 -15.45
C GLY A 177 -4.04 -5.02 -16.82
#